data_fad4b37f589fd5f1e21fbbbd12b264c2
#
_entry.id   fad4b37f589fd5f1e21fbbbd12b264c2
#
_cell.length_a   1.000
_cell.length_b   1.000
_cell.length_c   1.000
_cell.angle_alpha   90.00
_cell.angle_beta   90.00
_cell.angle_gamma   90.00
#
_symmetry.space_group_name_H-M   'P 1'
#
loop_
_entity.id
_entity.type
_entity.pdbx_description
1 polymer ?
#
loop_
_entity_poly.entity_id
_entity_poly.type
_entity_poly.pdbx_seq_one_letter_code
_entity_poly.pdbx_strand_id
1 'polypeptide(L)'
;MIWLEGDASAPLSQQLLDLQALLEDWKSVIARVESLLPNESRLAHKEEAYISWQNRFYPEEIKSSVKYNDSWEITFTTDDLDYCFSFIWKNNTVRDLTLY
;
A
#
# COMPACT_ATOMS: atom_id res chain seq x y z
N MET A 1 -7.83 -6.01 5.25
CA MET A 1 -8.20 -7.26 4.54
C MET A 1 -7.20 -7.53 3.43
N ILE A 2 -6.74 -8.76 3.31
CA ILE A 2 -5.78 -9.17 2.29
C ILE A 2 -6.51 -9.97 1.21
N TRP A 3 -6.36 -9.56 -0.04
CA TRP A 3 -6.99 -10.21 -1.17
C TRP A 3 -5.94 -10.91 -2.03
N LEU A 4 -6.10 -12.21 -2.24
CA LEU A 4 -5.27 -13.02 -3.11
C LEU A 4 -6.14 -13.63 -4.21
N GLU A 5 -5.76 -13.37 -5.45
CA GLU A 5 -6.49 -13.86 -6.62
C GLU A 5 -5.66 -14.96 -7.30
N GLY A 6 -6.05 -16.22 -7.03
CA GLY A 6 -5.44 -17.35 -7.71
C GLY A 6 -6.07 -17.55 -9.08
N ASP A 7 -5.24 -17.82 -10.10
CA ASP A 7 -5.68 -18.20 -11.42
C ASP A 7 -4.72 -19.23 -12.02
N ALA A 8 -4.92 -19.59 -13.29
CA ALA A 8 -4.10 -20.61 -13.95
C ALA A 8 -2.63 -20.20 -14.10
N SER A 9 -2.34 -18.89 -14.21
CA SER A 9 -0.98 -18.38 -14.38
C SER A 9 -0.35 -17.95 -13.05
N ALA A 10 -1.15 -17.77 -12.00
CA ALA A 10 -0.70 -17.34 -10.67
C ALA A 10 -1.37 -18.19 -9.60
N PRO A 11 -0.89 -19.41 -9.36
CA PRO A 11 -1.45 -20.29 -8.32
C PRO A 11 -1.44 -19.64 -6.95
N LEU A 12 -2.44 -19.93 -6.14
CA LEU A 12 -2.59 -19.36 -4.79
C LEU A 12 -1.35 -19.60 -3.92
N SER A 13 -0.71 -20.77 -4.05
CA SER A 13 0.51 -21.06 -3.29
C SER A 13 1.64 -20.08 -3.62
N GLN A 14 1.78 -19.68 -4.89
CA GLN A 14 2.78 -18.69 -5.29
C GLN A 14 2.42 -17.31 -4.74
N GLN A 15 1.14 -16.96 -4.75
CA GLN A 15 0.69 -15.69 -4.19
C GLN A 15 0.95 -15.61 -2.68
N LEU A 16 0.80 -16.72 -1.96
CA LEU A 16 1.10 -16.75 -0.54
C LEU A 16 2.60 -16.55 -0.27
N LEU A 17 3.47 -17.12 -1.10
CA LEU A 17 4.92 -16.89 -0.99
C LEU A 17 5.27 -15.44 -1.28
N ASP A 18 4.65 -14.85 -2.30
CA ASP A 18 4.86 -13.46 -2.66
C ASP A 18 4.38 -12.52 -1.55
N LEU A 19 3.25 -12.84 -0.92
CA LEU A 19 2.74 -12.08 0.22
C LEU A 19 3.70 -12.17 1.40
N GLN A 20 4.25 -13.34 1.68
CA GLN A 20 5.22 -13.50 2.76
C GLN A 20 6.44 -12.62 2.53
N ALA A 21 6.96 -12.58 1.30
CA ALA A 21 8.08 -11.73 0.93
C ALA A 21 7.74 -10.25 1.12
N LEU A 22 6.52 -9.83 0.75
CA LEU A 22 6.06 -8.47 0.97
C LEU A 22 6.06 -8.11 2.46
N LEU A 23 5.54 -9.00 3.30
CA LEU A 23 5.46 -8.75 4.74
C LEU A 23 6.84 -8.71 5.39
N GLU A 24 7.79 -9.47 4.89
CA GLU A 24 9.19 -9.39 5.33
C GLU A 24 9.81 -8.03 5.00
N ASP A 25 9.38 -7.40 3.88
CA ASP A 25 9.85 -6.09 3.44
C ASP A 25 8.99 -4.93 3.98
N TRP A 26 8.05 -5.22 4.89
CA TRP A 26 7.08 -4.21 5.32
C TRP A 26 7.70 -2.93 5.86
N LYS A 27 8.81 -3.03 6.57
CA LYS A 27 9.52 -1.83 7.07
C LYS A 27 10.00 -0.94 5.92
N SER A 28 10.44 -1.55 4.82
CA SER A 28 10.85 -0.81 3.63
C SER A 28 9.66 -0.13 2.96
N VAL A 29 8.51 -0.81 2.91
CA VAL A 29 7.26 -0.23 2.39
C VAL A 29 6.91 1.03 3.18
N ILE A 30 6.88 0.92 4.50
CA ILE A 30 6.54 2.05 5.38
C ILE A 30 7.54 3.19 5.21
N ALA A 31 8.84 2.90 5.16
CA ALA A 31 9.87 3.92 4.99
C ALA A 31 9.73 4.69 3.67
N ARG A 32 9.42 3.99 2.59
CA ARG A 32 9.22 4.63 1.28
C ARG A 32 7.98 5.50 1.26
N VAL A 33 6.88 5.00 1.81
CA VAL A 33 5.63 5.78 1.92
C VAL A 33 5.86 7.02 2.77
N GLU A 34 6.53 6.89 3.91
CA GLU A 34 6.81 8.01 4.80
C GLU A 34 7.66 9.09 4.13
N SER A 35 8.56 8.70 3.23
CA SER A 35 9.37 9.68 2.51
C SER A 35 8.58 10.48 1.48
N LEU A 36 7.45 9.95 1.02
CA LEU A 36 6.63 10.58 -0.02
C LEU A 36 5.43 11.36 0.54
N LEU A 37 4.82 10.88 1.62
CA LEU A 37 3.59 11.44 2.16
C LEU A 37 3.68 12.93 2.53
N PRO A 38 4.76 13.43 3.16
CA PRO A 38 4.82 14.84 3.50
C PRO A 38 4.66 15.77 2.28
N ASN A 39 5.29 15.43 1.17
CA ASN A 39 5.18 16.21 -0.04
C ASN A 39 3.82 16.05 -0.71
N GLU A 40 3.34 14.82 -0.83
CA GLU A 40 2.05 14.53 -1.47
C GLU A 40 0.88 15.12 -0.67
N SER A 41 0.92 15.04 0.67
CA SER A 41 -0.13 15.62 1.51
C SER A 41 -0.13 17.14 1.41
N ARG A 42 1.03 17.78 1.28
CA ARG A 42 1.13 19.22 1.08
C ARG A 42 0.52 19.63 -0.25
N LEU A 43 0.81 18.90 -1.32
CA LEU A 43 0.26 19.18 -2.65
C LEU A 43 -1.27 18.98 -2.67
N ALA A 44 -1.78 18.05 -1.88
CA ALA A 44 -3.21 17.78 -1.77
C ALA A 44 -3.92 18.66 -0.74
N HIS A 45 -3.20 19.56 -0.05
CA HIS A 45 -3.72 20.41 1.04
C HIS A 45 -4.32 19.60 2.20
N LYS A 46 -3.68 18.47 2.53
CA LYS A 46 -4.13 17.54 3.57
C LYS A 46 -3.03 17.26 4.60
N GLU A 47 -2.10 18.18 4.79
CA GLU A 47 -0.95 17.97 5.66
C GLU A 47 -1.34 17.54 7.08
N GLU A 48 -2.35 18.18 7.66
CA GLU A 48 -2.77 17.88 9.02
C GLU A 48 -3.28 16.45 9.18
N ALA A 49 -3.93 15.91 8.15
CA ALA A 49 -4.46 14.55 8.17
C ALA A 49 -3.33 13.50 8.20
N TYR A 50 -2.16 13.85 7.69
CA TYR A 50 -1.05 12.92 7.54
C TYR A 50 0.07 13.14 8.56
N ILE A 51 -0.05 14.09 9.47
CA ILE A 51 0.86 14.22 10.60
C ILE A 51 0.69 12.97 11.48
N SER A 52 1.80 12.32 11.82
CA SER A 52 1.79 11.08 12.61
C SER A 52 0.89 10.01 11.99
N TRP A 53 0.91 9.91 10.67
CA TRP A 53 0.01 9.02 9.93
C TRP A 53 0.09 7.57 10.39
N GLN A 54 1.27 7.09 10.82
CA GLN A 54 1.42 5.70 11.25
C GLN A 54 0.59 5.37 12.49
N ASN A 55 0.21 6.38 13.28
CA ASN A 55 -0.65 6.20 14.45
C ASN A 55 -2.14 6.28 14.11
N ARG A 56 -2.49 6.78 12.93
CA ARG A 56 -3.87 7.01 12.52
C ARG A 56 -4.33 6.10 11.40
N PHE A 57 -3.42 5.70 10.52
CA PHE A 57 -3.73 4.89 9.36
C PHE A 57 -3.34 3.44 9.60
N TYR A 58 -4.11 2.53 9.04
CA TYR A 58 -3.80 1.10 9.04
C TYR A 58 -4.02 0.52 7.64
N PRO A 59 -3.32 -0.56 7.28
CA PRO A 59 -3.55 -1.19 5.98
C PRO A 59 -4.89 -1.90 5.97
N GLU A 60 -5.82 -1.39 5.18
CA GLU A 60 -7.15 -1.96 5.03
C GLU A 60 -7.16 -3.08 4.00
N GLU A 61 -6.43 -2.90 2.91
CA GLU A 61 -6.46 -3.84 1.81
C GLU A 61 -5.08 -4.02 1.20
N ILE A 62 -4.70 -5.26 0.98
CA ILE A 62 -3.49 -5.65 0.25
C ILE A 62 -3.94 -6.69 -0.78
N LYS A 63 -3.76 -6.38 -2.05
CA LYS A 63 -4.13 -7.31 -3.13
C LYS A 63 -3.09 -7.30 -4.23
N SER A 64 -2.96 -8.42 -4.95
CA SER A 64 -2.10 -8.46 -6.12
C SER A 64 -2.63 -7.51 -7.18
N SER A 65 -1.73 -6.76 -7.81
CA SER A 65 -2.14 -5.78 -8.81
C SER A 65 -2.33 -6.46 -10.16
N VAL A 66 -3.47 -6.19 -10.81
CA VAL A 66 -3.71 -6.62 -12.19
C VAL A 66 -3.04 -5.69 -13.20
N LYS A 67 -2.67 -4.47 -12.76
CA LYS A 67 -2.06 -3.46 -13.62
C LYS A 67 -0.59 -3.74 -13.90
N TYR A 68 0.12 -4.25 -12.90
CA TYR A 68 1.55 -4.55 -13.01
C TYR A 68 1.82 -5.95 -12.49
N ASN A 69 2.53 -6.76 -13.25
CA ASN A 69 2.96 -8.08 -12.80
C ASN A 69 3.88 -7.97 -11.58
N ASP A 70 3.79 -8.94 -10.68
CA ASP A 70 4.63 -9.04 -9.49
C ASP A 70 4.58 -7.78 -8.62
N SER A 71 3.40 -7.18 -8.51
CA SER A 71 3.19 -5.98 -7.71
C SER A 71 1.99 -6.13 -6.79
N TRP A 72 1.92 -5.21 -5.81
CA TRP A 72 0.83 -5.21 -4.83
C TRP A 72 0.16 -3.84 -4.82
N GLU A 73 -1.16 -3.86 -4.76
CA GLU A 73 -1.94 -2.65 -4.53
C GLU A 73 -2.28 -2.61 -3.05
N ILE A 74 -1.85 -1.54 -2.37
CA ILE A 74 -1.98 -1.40 -0.92
C ILE A 74 -2.79 -0.15 -0.62
N THR A 75 -3.81 -0.30 0.23
CA THR A 75 -4.67 0.81 0.64
C THR A 75 -4.63 0.95 2.15
N PHE A 76 -4.35 2.17 2.62
CA PHE A 76 -4.41 2.55 4.02
C PHE A 76 -5.61 3.45 4.27
N THR A 77 -6.24 3.30 5.43
CA THR A 77 -7.37 4.14 5.82
C THR A 77 -7.30 4.47 7.30
N THR A 78 -8.11 5.42 7.74
CA THR A 78 -8.28 5.76 9.15
C THR A 78 -9.50 5.04 9.74
N ASP A 79 -9.57 4.92 11.07
CA ASP A 79 -10.69 4.25 11.75
C ASP A 79 -12.04 4.88 11.42
N ASP A 80 -12.07 6.19 11.23
CA ASP A 80 -13.29 6.92 10.88
C ASP A 80 -13.59 6.91 9.38
N LEU A 81 -12.69 6.33 8.57
CA LEU A 81 -12.81 6.23 7.13
C LEU A 81 -12.84 7.59 6.41
N ASP A 82 -12.45 8.68 7.09
CA ASP A 82 -12.43 10.02 6.51
C ASP A 82 -11.28 10.21 5.53
N TYR A 83 -10.19 9.49 5.69
CA TYR A 83 -9.00 9.61 4.86
C TYR A 83 -8.51 8.24 4.44
N CYS A 84 -8.08 8.14 3.20
CA CYS A 84 -7.40 6.95 2.72
C CYS A 84 -6.39 7.32 1.64
N PHE A 85 -5.41 6.46 1.44
CA PHE A 85 -4.49 6.56 0.32
C PHE A 85 -4.15 5.17 -0.18
N SER A 86 -3.79 5.08 -1.45
CA SER A 86 -3.39 3.82 -2.04
C SER A 86 -2.16 4.02 -2.93
N PHE A 87 -1.45 2.93 -3.16
CA PHE A 87 -0.27 2.93 -4.01
C PHE A 87 0.01 1.53 -4.52
N ILE A 88 0.87 1.44 -5.53
CA ILE A 88 1.38 0.18 -6.05
C ILE A 88 2.80 0.00 -5.51
N TRP A 89 3.06 -1.15 -4.91
CA TRP A 89 4.40 -1.55 -4.46
C TRP A 89 4.99 -2.52 -5.47
N LYS A 90 6.10 -2.13 -6.10
CA LYS A 90 6.80 -2.96 -7.07
C LYS A 90 8.30 -2.64 -7.06
N ASN A 91 9.13 -3.68 -7.02
CA ASN A 91 10.59 -3.54 -7.08
C ASN A 91 11.12 -2.55 -6.04
N ASN A 92 10.64 -2.66 -4.81
CA ASN A 92 11.03 -1.80 -3.68
C ASN A 92 10.73 -0.32 -3.92
N THR A 93 9.75 -0.01 -4.76
CA THR A 93 9.32 1.36 -5.05
C THR A 93 7.83 1.52 -4.87
N VAL A 94 7.43 2.74 -4.53
CA VAL A 94 6.02 3.15 -4.48
C VAL A 94 5.67 3.81 -5.81
N ARG A 95 4.56 3.39 -6.42
CA ARG A 95 4.04 3.95 -7.67
C ARG A 95 2.59 4.32 -7.50
N ASP A 96 2.14 5.31 -8.28
CA ASP A 96 0.74 5.73 -8.35
C ASP A 96 0.15 6.04 -6.97
N LEU A 97 0.93 6.70 -6.11
CA LEU A 97 0.44 7.13 -4.79
C LEU A 97 -0.68 8.14 -4.97
N THR A 98 -1.85 7.81 -4.46
CA THR A 98 -3.05 8.63 -4.57
C THR A 98 -3.66 8.85 -3.18
N LEU A 99 -3.90 10.11 -2.83
CA LEU A 99 -4.54 10.51 -1.58
C LEU A 99 -6.00 10.87 -1.87
N TYR A 100 -6.91 10.28 -1.10
CA TYR A 100 -8.35 10.50 -1.26
C TYR A 100 -8.92 11.38 -0.17
#